data_a2baa6006197ec99d191fe5b04ed2550
#
_entry.id   a2baa6006197ec99d191fe5b04ed2550
#
_cell.length_a   1.000
_cell.length_b   1.000
_cell.length_c   1.000
_cell.angle_alpha   90.00
_cell.angle_beta   90.00
_cell.angle_gamma   90.00
#
_symmetry.space_group_name_H-M   'P 1'
#
loop_
_entity.id
_entity.type
_entity.pdbx_description
1 polymer ?
#
loop_
_entity_poly.entity_id
_entity_poly.type
_entity_poly.pdbx_seq_one_letter_code
_entity_poly.pdbx_strand_id
1 'polypeptide(L)'
;MEKTRIFYIDALKAFAILAVIAGHLPFYCYYGWNIEPNPSSLTAFVSLFHMPLFMLLSGLVTNVQRFSLAKKTKLLIPFFVFGLLFTYTMGSGNAVYFMTNEAKGGYWFLWVLPLYFVLLYVIRKLHLSFIGGAVVVQALLLALHFYFRRTEVGTTLSTDHLWALWPFFSLGIFLKNKEWQHWHGNRLIPVFAILSTASLIILNKIGGG
;
A
#
# COMPACT_ATOMS: atom_id res chain seq x y z
N MET A 1 -23.40 -8.71 -19.26
CA MET A 1 -22.78 -7.37 -19.41
C MET A 1 -21.26 -7.57 -19.46
N GLU A 2 -20.71 -7.41 -20.63
CA GLU A 2 -19.27 -7.44 -20.89
C GLU A 2 -18.61 -6.30 -20.11
N LYS A 3 -17.63 -6.61 -19.28
CA LYS A 3 -16.83 -5.58 -18.60
C LYS A 3 -15.99 -4.89 -19.67
N THR A 4 -16.37 -3.71 -20.07
CA THR A 4 -15.54 -2.85 -20.94
C THR A 4 -14.18 -2.71 -20.26
N ARG A 5 -13.16 -3.27 -20.90
CA ARG A 5 -11.77 -3.26 -20.41
C ARG A 5 -11.24 -1.85 -20.59
N ILE A 6 -10.85 -1.22 -19.49
CA ILE A 6 -10.36 0.17 -19.51
C ILE A 6 -8.85 0.11 -19.73
N PHE A 7 -8.42 0.24 -20.97
CA PHE A 7 -7.05 0.02 -21.44
C PHE A 7 -6.00 0.84 -20.67
N TYR A 8 -6.30 2.11 -20.34
CA TYR A 8 -5.34 2.94 -19.60
C TYR A 8 -5.11 2.47 -18.14
N ILE A 9 -6.10 1.85 -17.49
CA ILE A 9 -5.90 1.28 -16.14
C ILE A 9 -4.96 0.08 -16.20
N ASP A 10 -5.07 -0.75 -17.23
CA ASP A 10 -4.18 -1.89 -17.41
C ASP A 10 -2.75 -1.42 -17.73
N ALA A 11 -2.60 -0.37 -18.54
CA ALA A 11 -1.30 0.26 -18.81
C ALA A 11 -0.67 0.84 -17.54
N LEU A 12 -1.45 1.54 -16.70
CA LEU A 12 -0.96 2.08 -15.42
C LEU A 12 -0.56 0.98 -14.44
N LYS A 13 -1.28 -0.14 -14.41
CA LYS A 13 -0.88 -1.30 -13.59
C LYS A 13 0.43 -1.92 -14.08
N ALA A 14 0.58 -2.09 -15.39
CA ALA A 14 1.83 -2.58 -15.98
C ALA A 14 2.99 -1.64 -15.64
N PHE A 15 2.81 -0.34 -15.78
CA PHE A 15 3.79 0.66 -15.37
C PHE A 15 4.13 0.57 -13.88
N ALA A 16 3.13 0.45 -13.00
CA ALA A 16 3.35 0.31 -11.56
C ALA A 16 4.15 -0.95 -11.22
N ILE A 17 3.89 -2.09 -11.89
CA ILE A 17 4.65 -3.33 -11.71
C ILE A 17 6.10 -3.15 -12.18
N LEU A 18 6.32 -2.54 -13.34
CA LEU A 18 7.67 -2.25 -13.84
C LEU A 18 8.41 -1.32 -12.89
N ALA A 19 7.75 -0.31 -12.32
CA ALA A 19 8.33 0.57 -11.32
C ALA A 19 8.71 -0.18 -10.03
N VAL A 20 7.88 -1.13 -9.57
CA VAL A 20 8.22 -2.01 -8.43
C VAL A 20 9.50 -2.81 -8.74
N ILE A 21 9.56 -3.44 -9.92
CA ILE A 21 10.74 -4.23 -10.33
C ILE A 21 11.98 -3.32 -10.39
N ALA A 22 11.87 -2.16 -11.04
CA ALA A 22 12.97 -1.21 -11.17
C ALA A 22 13.46 -0.65 -9.82
N GLY A 23 12.54 -0.45 -8.85
CA GLY A 23 12.87 0.00 -7.50
C GLY A 23 13.58 -1.07 -6.65
N HIS A 24 13.28 -2.35 -6.88
CA HIS A 24 13.87 -3.44 -6.10
C HIS A 24 15.12 -4.04 -6.76
N LEU A 25 15.25 -3.96 -8.09
CA LEU A 25 16.36 -4.56 -8.84
C LEU A 25 17.73 -4.12 -8.34
N PRO A 26 18.02 -2.82 -8.13
CA PRO A 26 19.31 -2.39 -7.61
C PRO A 26 19.62 -3.01 -6.24
N PHE A 27 18.66 -3.06 -5.34
CA PHE A 27 18.85 -3.64 -4.01
C PHE A 27 19.28 -5.10 -4.08
N TYR A 28 18.61 -5.92 -4.89
CA TYR A 28 18.98 -7.33 -5.05
C TYR A 28 20.29 -7.53 -5.80
N CYS A 29 20.59 -6.71 -6.82
CA CYS A 29 21.84 -6.79 -7.57
C CYS A 29 23.03 -6.39 -6.68
N TYR A 30 22.92 -5.34 -5.89
CA TYR A 30 23.99 -4.90 -4.98
C TYR A 30 24.24 -5.92 -3.86
N TYR A 31 23.19 -6.51 -3.30
CA TYR A 31 23.34 -7.54 -2.27
C TYR A 31 24.04 -8.80 -2.79
N GLY A 32 23.80 -9.18 -4.05
CA GLY A 32 24.46 -10.32 -4.69
C GLY A 32 25.94 -10.06 -5.04
N TRP A 33 26.37 -8.80 -5.16
CA TRP A 33 27.72 -8.42 -5.57
C TRP A 33 28.57 -7.76 -4.49
N ASN A 34 28.09 -7.74 -3.23
CA ASN A 34 28.77 -7.09 -2.09
C ASN A 34 29.17 -5.62 -2.36
N ILE A 35 28.39 -4.90 -3.17
CA ILE A 35 28.58 -3.49 -3.44
C ILE A 35 27.68 -2.71 -2.48
N GLU A 36 28.24 -1.73 -1.77
CA GLU A 36 27.45 -0.81 -0.93
C GLU A 36 26.34 -0.15 -1.77
N PRO A 37 25.07 -0.27 -1.36
CA PRO A 37 23.96 0.30 -2.08
C PRO A 37 24.01 1.83 -1.97
N ASN A 38 24.56 2.47 -2.97
CA ASN A 38 24.39 3.92 -3.14
C ASN A 38 23.10 4.13 -3.96
N PRO A 39 21.97 4.49 -3.34
CA PRO A 39 20.72 4.65 -4.06
C PRO A 39 20.90 5.76 -5.09
N SER A 40 20.87 5.38 -6.37
CA SER A 40 20.83 6.38 -7.43
C SER A 40 19.60 7.26 -7.21
N SER A 41 19.67 8.53 -7.60
CA SER A 41 18.52 9.46 -7.52
C SER A 41 17.27 8.89 -8.19
N LEU A 42 17.44 8.06 -9.22
CA LEU A 42 16.37 7.37 -9.92
C LEU A 42 15.71 6.31 -9.03
N THR A 43 16.49 5.48 -8.32
CA THR A 43 15.97 4.46 -7.42
C THR A 43 15.20 5.10 -6.26
N ALA A 44 15.75 6.17 -5.68
CA ALA A 44 15.07 6.94 -4.64
C ALA A 44 13.75 7.53 -5.15
N PHE A 45 13.75 8.12 -6.34
CA PHE A 45 12.57 8.67 -6.98
C PHE A 45 11.50 7.60 -7.25
N VAL A 46 11.88 6.47 -7.83
CA VAL A 46 10.95 5.36 -8.08
C VAL A 46 10.35 4.84 -6.77
N SER A 47 11.16 4.70 -5.72
CA SER A 47 10.73 4.21 -4.41
C SER A 47 9.69 5.12 -3.76
N LEU A 48 9.72 6.41 -4.02
CA LEU A 48 8.77 7.37 -3.46
C LEU A 48 7.35 7.20 -4.00
N PHE A 49 7.18 6.85 -5.27
CA PHE A 49 5.84 6.88 -5.88
C PHE A 49 5.26 5.51 -6.25
N HIS A 50 6.08 4.45 -6.43
CA HIS A 50 5.57 3.19 -6.97
C HIS A 50 4.54 2.53 -6.04
N MET A 51 4.76 2.53 -4.72
CA MET A 51 3.83 1.93 -3.77
C MET A 51 2.57 2.78 -3.55
N PRO A 52 2.65 4.12 -3.38
CA PRO A 52 1.49 4.99 -3.44
C PRO A 52 0.64 4.81 -4.70
N LEU A 53 1.28 4.77 -5.87
CA LEU A 53 0.59 4.52 -7.14
C LEU A 53 -0.11 3.16 -7.16
N PHE A 54 0.57 2.11 -6.69
CA PHE A 54 -0.02 0.77 -6.64
C PHE A 54 -1.24 0.71 -5.73
N MET A 55 -1.19 1.36 -4.56
CA MET A 55 -2.32 1.44 -3.63
C MET A 55 -3.49 2.26 -4.22
N LEU A 56 -3.19 3.38 -4.88
CA LEU A 56 -4.19 4.18 -5.59
C LEU A 56 -4.89 3.37 -6.68
N LEU A 57 -4.14 2.66 -7.52
CA LEU A 57 -4.69 1.80 -8.57
C LEU A 57 -5.51 0.64 -7.99
N SER A 58 -5.08 0.07 -6.85
CA SER A 58 -5.83 -0.97 -6.15
C SER A 58 -7.18 -0.45 -5.65
N GLY A 59 -7.22 0.77 -5.13
CA GLY A 59 -8.45 1.47 -4.77
C GLY A 59 -9.33 1.74 -5.99
N LEU A 60 -8.75 2.28 -7.07
CA LEU A 60 -9.44 2.66 -8.30
C LEU A 60 -10.19 1.47 -8.95
N VAL A 61 -9.63 0.27 -8.91
CA VAL A 61 -10.28 -0.92 -9.46
C VAL A 61 -11.25 -1.61 -8.49
N THR A 62 -11.28 -1.18 -7.24
CA THR A 62 -12.13 -1.78 -6.21
C THR A 62 -13.58 -1.30 -6.35
N ASN A 63 -14.52 -2.22 -6.40
CA ASN A 63 -15.95 -1.89 -6.31
C ASN A 63 -16.40 -2.09 -4.86
N VAL A 64 -16.64 -0.99 -4.16
CA VAL A 64 -17.00 -0.99 -2.72
C VAL A 64 -18.26 -1.78 -2.44
N GLN A 65 -19.24 -1.75 -3.35
CA GLN A 65 -20.55 -2.39 -3.14
C GLN A 65 -20.52 -3.90 -3.44
N ARG A 66 -19.64 -4.34 -4.36
CA ARG A 66 -19.65 -5.71 -4.91
C ARG A 66 -18.38 -6.51 -4.63
N PHE A 67 -17.42 -6.00 -3.81
CA PHE A 67 -16.25 -6.81 -3.51
C PHE A 67 -16.56 -7.92 -2.50
N SER A 68 -15.95 -9.07 -2.69
CA SER A 68 -15.99 -10.18 -1.73
C SER A 68 -14.73 -10.14 -0.87
N LEU A 69 -14.89 -9.97 0.44
CA LEU A 69 -13.76 -9.97 1.38
C LEU A 69 -12.97 -11.28 1.28
N ALA A 70 -13.66 -12.44 1.23
CA ALA A 70 -13.03 -13.75 1.10
C ALA A 70 -12.17 -13.91 -0.17
N LYS A 71 -12.53 -13.23 -1.28
CA LYS A 71 -11.68 -13.21 -2.49
C LYS A 71 -10.46 -12.30 -2.31
N LYS A 72 -10.60 -11.20 -1.57
CA LYS A 72 -9.52 -10.23 -1.36
C LYS A 72 -8.50 -10.70 -0.34
N THR A 73 -8.94 -11.42 0.70
CA THR A 73 -8.05 -12.03 1.69
C THR A 73 -7.21 -13.20 1.12
N LYS A 74 -7.57 -13.75 -0.05
CA LYS A 74 -6.71 -14.73 -0.75
C LYS A 74 -5.32 -14.19 -1.13
N LEU A 75 -5.12 -12.87 -1.12
CA LEU A 75 -3.79 -12.26 -1.26
C LEU A 75 -2.83 -12.63 -0.13
N LEU A 76 -3.35 -13.09 1.01
CA LEU A 76 -2.52 -13.65 2.09
C LEU A 76 -1.87 -14.99 1.70
N ILE A 77 -2.45 -15.75 0.77
CA ILE A 77 -1.86 -17.01 0.31
C ILE A 77 -0.47 -16.78 -0.30
N PRO A 78 -0.31 -15.95 -1.36
CA PRO A 78 1.02 -15.67 -1.88
C PRO A 78 1.94 -14.98 -0.86
N PHE A 79 1.40 -14.16 0.05
CA PHE A 79 2.19 -13.56 1.13
C PHE A 79 2.89 -14.63 1.97
N PHE A 80 2.14 -15.62 2.48
CA PHE A 80 2.73 -16.68 3.29
C PHE A 80 3.62 -17.62 2.47
N VAL A 81 3.15 -18.03 1.27
CA VAL A 81 3.90 -18.98 0.44
C VAL A 81 5.26 -18.41 0.02
N PHE A 82 5.26 -17.24 -0.63
CA PHE A 82 6.49 -16.65 -1.14
C PHE A 82 7.32 -16.00 -0.04
N GLY A 83 6.69 -15.40 0.97
CA GLY A 83 7.38 -14.80 2.09
C GLY A 83 8.12 -15.83 2.94
N LEU A 84 7.49 -16.94 3.27
CA LEU A 84 8.16 -18.04 3.99
C LEU A 84 9.22 -18.70 3.11
N LEU A 85 8.94 -18.97 1.84
CA LEU A 85 9.93 -19.52 0.92
C LEU A 85 11.17 -18.62 0.86
N PHE A 86 11.01 -17.32 0.70
CA PHE A 86 12.12 -16.36 0.70
C PHE A 86 12.90 -16.38 2.02
N THR A 87 12.19 -16.43 3.15
CA THR A 87 12.82 -16.46 4.48
C THR A 87 13.68 -17.71 4.68
N TYR A 88 13.23 -18.87 4.23
CA TYR A 88 13.99 -20.11 4.34
C TYR A 88 15.14 -20.22 3.34
N THR A 89 15.03 -19.63 2.16
CA THR A 89 16.06 -19.73 1.10
C THR A 89 17.11 -18.64 1.17
N MET A 90 16.70 -17.40 1.45
CA MET A 90 17.54 -16.22 1.36
C MET A 90 17.68 -15.46 2.70
N GLY A 91 16.83 -15.76 3.67
CA GLY A 91 16.72 -15.04 4.93
C GLY A 91 17.25 -15.80 6.12
N SER A 92 16.74 -15.44 7.30
CA SER A 92 17.15 -16.00 8.61
C SER A 92 16.64 -17.44 8.86
N GLY A 93 15.81 -18.00 8.01
CA GLY A 93 15.12 -19.28 8.24
C GLY A 93 14.06 -19.23 9.36
N ASN A 94 13.74 -18.06 9.89
CA ASN A 94 12.85 -17.87 11.02
C ASN A 94 11.54 -17.19 10.62
N ALA A 95 10.42 -17.93 10.70
CA ALA A 95 9.10 -17.43 10.37
C ALA A 95 8.64 -16.28 11.31
N VAL A 96 9.06 -16.29 12.58
CA VAL A 96 8.75 -15.20 13.53
C VAL A 96 9.46 -13.93 13.08
N TYR A 97 10.74 -14.02 12.75
CA TYR A 97 11.49 -12.89 12.21
C TYR A 97 10.85 -12.33 10.94
N PHE A 98 10.39 -13.18 10.02
CA PHE A 98 9.65 -12.74 8.83
C PHE A 98 8.41 -11.91 9.19
N MET A 99 7.63 -12.35 10.16
CA MET A 99 6.41 -11.63 10.57
C MET A 99 6.70 -10.33 11.32
N THR A 100 7.72 -10.32 12.18
CA THR A 100 8.09 -9.14 12.99
C THR A 100 8.97 -8.13 12.25
N ASN A 101 9.61 -8.53 11.16
CA ASN A 101 10.38 -7.62 10.33
C ASN A 101 9.45 -6.68 9.54
N GLU A 102 9.75 -5.39 9.56
CA GLU A 102 8.95 -4.36 8.88
C GLU A 102 8.83 -4.59 7.38
N ALA A 103 9.94 -4.93 6.74
CA ALA A 103 10.00 -5.18 5.29
C ALA A 103 9.33 -6.48 4.86
N LYS A 104 9.17 -7.47 5.78
CA LYS A 104 8.58 -8.79 5.49
C LYS A 104 9.13 -9.40 4.19
N GLY A 105 10.45 -9.35 4.02
CA GLY A 105 11.10 -9.82 2.80
C GLY A 105 10.67 -9.10 1.51
N GLY A 106 10.17 -7.88 1.60
CA GLY A 106 9.62 -7.13 0.47
C GLY A 106 8.14 -7.40 0.17
N TYR A 107 7.52 -8.37 0.87
CA TYR A 107 6.12 -8.77 0.62
C TYR A 107 5.10 -8.03 1.50
N TRP A 108 5.52 -7.03 2.28
CA TRP A 108 4.67 -6.28 3.21
C TRP A 108 3.38 -5.74 2.56
N PHE A 109 3.41 -5.41 1.28
CA PHE A 109 2.23 -4.88 0.59
C PHE A 109 1.11 -5.92 0.44
N LEU A 110 1.46 -7.23 0.28
CA LEU A 110 0.50 -8.33 0.25
C LEU A 110 -0.15 -8.58 1.62
N TRP A 111 0.47 -8.08 2.69
CA TRP A 111 -0.08 -8.05 4.04
C TRP A 111 -1.01 -6.85 4.24
N VAL A 112 -0.56 -5.65 3.88
CA VAL A 112 -1.29 -4.38 4.08
C VAL A 112 -2.56 -4.29 3.24
N LEU A 113 -2.53 -4.70 1.98
CA LEU A 113 -3.66 -4.56 1.08
C LEU A 113 -4.91 -5.36 1.51
N PRO A 114 -4.83 -6.62 1.96
CA PRO A 114 -5.97 -7.32 2.58
C PRO A 114 -6.55 -6.61 3.80
N LEU A 115 -5.70 -6.03 4.65
CA LEU A 115 -6.15 -5.26 5.81
C LEU A 115 -6.97 -4.03 5.39
N TYR A 116 -6.60 -3.35 4.31
CA TYR A 116 -7.42 -2.27 3.75
C TYR A 116 -8.79 -2.76 3.28
N PHE A 117 -8.88 -3.95 2.72
CA PHE A 117 -10.17 -4.53 2.37
C PHE A 117 -11.01 -4.88 3.60
N VAL A 118 -10.38 -5.30 4.70
CA VAL A 118 -11.07 -5.50 5.99
C VAL A 118 -11.62 -4.17 6.50
N LEU A 119 -10.81 -3.12 6.53
CA LEU A 119 -11.24 -1.78 6.95
C LEU A 119 -12.38 -1.24 6.07
N LEU A 120 -12.28 -1.41 4.76
CA LEU A 120 -13.33 -1.03 3.82
C LEU A 120 -14.63 -1.83 4.05
N TYR A 121 -14.51 -3.12 4.38
CA TYR A 121 -15.65 -3.95 4.74
C TYR A 121 -16.34 -3.45 6.01
N VAL A 122 -15.56 -3.04 7.03
CA VAL A 122 -16.08 -2.47 8.28
C VAL A 122 -16.81 -1.15 8.02
N ILE A 123 -16.23 -0.23 7.24
CA ILE A 123 -16.90 1.03 6.84
C ILE A 123 -18.25 0.74 6.21
N ARG A 124 -18.30 -0.24 5.29
CA ARG A 124 -19.54 -0.63 4.62
C ARG A 124 -20.55 -1.24 5.59
N LYS A 125 -20.11 -2.12 6.49
CA LYS A 125 -21.00 -2.81 7.45
C LYS A 125 -21.58 -1.84 8.47
N LEU A 126 -20.85 -0.81 8.85
CA LEU A 126 -21.30 0.26 9.75
C LEU A 126 -22.16 1.32 9.03
N HIS A 127 -22.46 1.14 7.75
CA HIS A 127 -23.22 2.09 6.92
C HIS A 127 -22.68 3.54 6.97
N LEU A 128 -21.40 3.70 7.24
CA LEU A 128 -20.76 5.01 7.23
C LEU A 128 -20.67 5.57 5.82
N SER A 129 -20.77 6.88 5.67
CA SER A 129 -20.39 7.52 4.42
C SER A 129 -18.94 7.17 4.11
N PHE A 130 -18.62 6.91 2.84
CA PHE A 130 -17.27 6.48 2.48
C PHE A 130 -16.20 7.51 2.92
N ILE A 131 -16.46 8.80 2.73
CA ILE A 131 -15.52 9.88 3.09
C ILE A 131 -15.34 9.93 4.61
N GLY A 132 -16.45 9.97 5.37
CA GLY A 132 -16.40 9.98 6.82
C GLY A 132 -15.68 8.75 7.39
N GLY A 133 -16.02 7.56 6.88
CA GLY A 133 -15.36 6.32 7.25
C GLY A 133 -13.87 6.31 6.92
N ALA A 134 -13.47 6.82 5.75
CA ALA A 134 -12.06 6.89 5.35
C ALA A 134 -11.25 7.83 6.26
N VAL A 135 -11.83 8.97 6.65
CA VAL A 135 -11.19 9.92 7.60
C VAL A 135 -11.07 9.31 8.99
N VAL A 136 -12.13 8.67 9.50
CA VAL A 136 -12.10 8.00 10.80
C VAL A 136 -11.04 6.89 10.82
N VAL A 137 -11.00 6.06 9.78
CA VAL A 137 -9.97 5.03 9.65
C VAL A 137 -8.57 5.62 9.60
N GLN A 138 -8.35 6.73 8.86
CA GLN A 138 -7.06 7.40 8.84
C GLN A 138 -6.64 7.86 10.24
N ALA A 139 -7.54 8.47 11.00
CA ALA A 139 -7.26 8.92 12.36
C ALA A 139 -6.93 7.75 13.29
N LEU A 140 -7.68 6.64 13.18
CA LEU A 140 -7.42 5.41 13.96
C LEU A 140 -6.07 4.77 13.59
N LEU A 141 -5.74 4.67 12.31
CA LEU A 141 -4.46 4.12 11.85
C LEU A 141 -3.28 4.98 12.32
N LEU A 142 -3.45 6.30 12.32
CA LEU A 142 -2.45 7.23 12.85
C LEU A 142 -2.28 7.06 14.35
N ALA A 143 -3.37 6.95 15.11
CA ALA A 143 -3.34 6.69 16.54
C ALA A 143 -2.67 5.35 16.86
N LEU A 144 -3.00 4.29 16.11
CA LEU A 144 -2.36 2.97 16.24
C LEU A 144 -0.86 3.03 15.94
N HIS A 145 -0.46 3.78 14.89
CA HIS A 145 0.95 3.98 14.58
C HIS A 145 1.69 4.64 15.76
N PHE A 146 1.19 5.74 16.31
CA PHE A 146 1.84 6.40 17.45
C PHE A 146 1.87 5.55 18.70
N TYR A 147 0.82 4.77 18.97
CA TYR A 147 0.73 3.91 20.15
C TYR A 147 1.68 2.71 20.07
N PHE A 148 1.75 2.06 18.91
CA PHE A 148 2.58 0.87 18.70
C PHE A 148 3.95 1.16 18.04
N ARG A 149 4.29 2.42 17.86
CA ARG A 149 5.57 2.82 17.27
C ARG A 149 6.73 2.17 18.04
N ARG A 150 7.66 1.57 17.30
CA ARG A 150 8.85 0.89 17.84
C ARG A 150 8.54 -0.37 18.68
N THR A 151 7.37 -0.94 18.56
CA THR A 151 7.02 -2.21 19.20
C THR A 151 6.96 -3.34 18.16
N GLU A 152 7.15 -4.58 18.59
CA GLU A 152 6.99 -5.76 17.71
C GLU A 152 5.57 -5.87 17.15
N VAL A 153 4.56 -5.42 17.89
CA VAL A 153 3.18 -5.37 17.41
C VAL A 153 3.04 -4.40 16.24
N GLY A 154 3.66 -3.22 16.34
CA GLY A 154 3.63 -2.22 15.27
C GLY A 154 4.28 -2.72 13.99
N THR A 155 5.45 -3.34 14.08
CA THR A 155 6.15 -3.93 12.93
C THR A 155 5.42 -5.13 12.36
N THR A 156 4.85 -6.01 13.21
CA THR A 156 4.04 -7.15 12.77
C THR A 156 2.81 -6.70 12.01
N LEU A 157 2.09 -5.69 12.48
CA LEU A 157 0.92 -5.11 11.82
C LEU A 157 1.31 -4.21 10.65
N SER A 158 2.58 -3.83 10.50
CA SER A 158 3.05 -2.83 9.51
C SER A 158 2.30 -1.50 9.64
N THR A 159 2.19 -1.01 10.90
CA THR A 159 1.42 0.21 11.19
C THR A 159 1.91 1.42 10.40
N ASP A 160 3.20 1.50 10.11
CA ASP A 160 3.83 2.57 9.33
C ASP A 160 3.28 2.61 7.89
N HIS A 161 3.19 1.45 7.25
CA HIS A 161 2.62 1.34 5.91
C HIS A 161 1.10 1.51 5.90
N LEU A 162 0.41 1.02 6.96
CA LEU A 162 -1.05 1.10 7.06
C LEU A 162 -1.54 2.55 7.08
N TRP A 163 -1.00 3.41 7.94
CA TRP A 163 -1.46 4.79 8.02
C TRP A 163 -1.01 5.64 6.83
N ALA A 164 0.21 5.40 6.34
CA ALA A 164 0.81 6.22 5.31
C ALA A 164 0.23 5.98 3.90
N LEU A 165 -0.19 4.75 3.59
CA LEU A 165 -0.69 4.39 2.27
C LEU A 165 -2.21 4.31 2.17
N TRP A 166 -2.93 4.35 3.29
CA TRP A 166 -4.39 4.42 3.31
C TRP A 166 -4.98 5.60 2.52
N PRO A 167 -4.41 6.84 2.57
CA PRO A 167 -4.92 7.95 1.78
C PRO A 167 -4.92 7.67 0.28
N PHE A 168 -3.90 7.01 -0.24
CA PHE A 168 -3.80 6.68 -1.66
C PHE A 168 -4.84 5.63 -2.06
N PHE A 169 -5.02 4.59 -1.24
CA PHE A 169 -6.03 3.57 -1.48
C PHE A 169 -7.45 4.16 -1.44
N SER A 170 -7.76 4.97 -0.44
CA SER A 170 -9.06 5.63 -0.30
C SER A 170 -9.31 6.66 -1.39
N LEU A 171 -8.28 7.40 -1.80
CA LEU A 171 -8.34 8.30 -2.95
C LEU A 171 -8.70 7.52 -4.23
N GLY A 172 -8.06 6.38 -4.48
CA GLY A 172 -8.38 5.54 -5.64
C GLY A 172 -9.86 5.12 -5.69
N ILE A 173 -10.44 4.75 -4.54
CA ILE A 173 -11.87 4.42 -4.44
C ILE A 173 -12.74 5.66 -4.68
N PHE A 174 -12.36 6.79 -4.11
CA PHE A 174 -13.07 8.06 -4.28
C PHE A 174 -13.11 8.49 -5.75
N LEU A 175 -11.97 8.39 -6.43
CA LEU A 175 -11.83 8.70 -7.84
C LEU A 175 -12.74 7.82 -8.71
N LYS A 176 -12.86 6.55 -8.40
CA LYS A 176 -13.76 5.64 -9.11
C LYS A 176 -15.22 5.99 -8.95
N ASN A 177 -15.65 6.39 -7.77
CA ASN A 177 -17.05 6.64 -7.45
C ASN A 177 -17.58 7.97 -7.99
N LYS A 178 -16.69 8.84 -8.40
CA LYS A 178 -17.05 10.09 -9.10
C LYS A 178 -16.74 9.96 -10.59
N GLU A 179 -17.76 10.16 -11.41
CA GLU A 179 -17.55 10.31 -12.85
C GLU A 179 -16.59 11.47 -13.08
N TRP A 180 -15.51 11.22 -13.79
CA TRP A 180 -14.40 12.16 -14.05
C TRP A 180 -14.85 13.54 -14.59
N GLN A 181 -16.07 13.63 -15.09
CA GLN A 181 -16.64 14.83 -15.73
C GLN A 181 -16.99 15.97 -14.75
N HIS A 182 -17.08 15.70 -13.43
CA HIS A 182 -17.45 16.72 -12.42
C HIS A 182 -16.28 17.21 -11.55
N TRP A 183 -15.04 16.99 -11.97
CA TRP A 183 -13.86 17.24 -11.14
C TRP A 183 -13.50 18.70 -10.92
N HIS A 184 -13.91 19.62 -11.82
CA HIS A 184 -13.45 21.00 -11.81
C HIS A 184 -13.89 21.87 -10.61
N GLY A 185 -14.64 21.34 -9.66
CA GLY A 185 -15.13 22.11 -8.50
C GLY A 185 -14.98 21.45 -7.13
N ASN A 186 -14.33 20.28 -7.01
CA ASN A 186 -14.35 19.55 -5.76
C ASN A 186 -13.16 19.90 -4.84
N ARG A 187 -13.46 20.69 -3.78
CA ARG A 187 -12.48 21.13 -2.76
C ARG A 187 -11.81 20.00 -1.96
N LEU A 188 -12.31 18.77 -2.07
CA LEU A 188 -11.73 17.60 -1.37
C LEU A 188 -10.48 17.04 -2.05
N ILE A 189 -10.29 17.27 -3.35
CA ILE A 189 -9.13 16.80 -4.09
C ILE A 189 -7.81 17.38 -3.53
N PRO A 190 -7.69 18.72 -3.32
CA PRO A 190 -6.49 19.28 -2.71
C PRO A 190 -6.26 18.79 -1.29
N VAL A 191 -7.31 18.54 -0.49
CA VAL A 191 -7.16 17.99 0.86
C VAL A 191 -6.55 16.59 0.81
N PHE A 192 -7.02 15.71 -0.06
CA PHE A 192 -6.42 14.38 -0.26
C PHE A 192 -4.98 14.46 -0.80
N ALA A 193 -4.72 15.38 -1.71
CA ALA A 193 -3.36 15.60 -2.24
C ALA A 193 -2.40 16.07 -1.13
N ILE A 194 -2.83 17.02 -0.28
CA ILE A 194 -2.04 17.51 0.85
C ILE A 194 -1.78 16.38 1.86
N LEU A 195 -2.80 15.61 2.24
CA LEU A 195 -2.65 14.49 3.17
C LEU A 195 -1.71 13.42 2.60
N SER A 196 -1.81 13.12 1.30
CA SER A 196 -0.94 12.18 0.62
C SER A 196 0.50 12.65 0.60
N THR A 197 0.72 13.94 0.27
CA THR A 197 2.07 14.52 0.24
C THR A 197 2.68 14.61 1.63
N ALA A 198 1.90 15.00 2.64
CA ALA A 198 2.35 15.00 4.03
C ALA A 198 2.73 13.59 4.50
N SER A 199 1.93 12.58 4.15
CA SER A 199 2.24 11.17 4.43
C SER A 199 3.57 10.73 3.81
N LEU A 200 3.84 11.11 2.56
CA LEU A 200 5.11 10.82 1.87
C LEU A 200 6.31 11.51 2.52
N ILE A 201 6.17 12.78 2.90
CA ILE A 201 7.25 13.54 3.55
C ILE A 201 7.59 12.94 4.91
N ILE A 202 6.56 12.53 5.68
CA ILE A 202 6.76 11.93 6.99
C ILE A 202 7.41 10.53 6.85
N LEU A 203 6.97 9.72 5.87
CA LEU A 203 7.62 8.43 5.57
C LEU A 203 9.09 8.59 5.24
N ASN A 204 9.44 9.58 4.42
CA ASN A 204 10.82 9.83 4.03
C ASN A 204 11.70 10.29 5.21
N LYS A 205 11.13 11.03 6.18
CA LYS A 205 11.85 11.43 7.41
C LYS A 205 11.99 10.29 8.42
N ILE A 206 11.07 9.32 8.44
CA ILE A 206 11.09 8.20 9.39
C ILE A 206 11.96 7.06 8.87
N GLY A 207 12.00 6.86 7.54
CA GLY A 207 12.79 5.79 6.90
C GLY A 207 14.24 6.17 6.58
N GLY A 208 14.63 7.43 6.74
CA GLY A 208 15.97 7.95 6.45
C GLY A 208 16.83 8.25 7.69
N GLY A 209 16.46 7.72 8.87
CA GLY A 209 17.23 7.83 10.11
C GLY A 209 17.74 6.48 10.60
#